data_319fb8ed693361c93b0f1795f3af2dcb
#
_entry.id   319fb8ed693361c93b0f1795f3af2dcb
#
_cell.length_a   1.000
_cell.length_b   1.000
_cell.length_c   1.000
_cell.angle_alpha   90.00
_cell.angle_beta   90.00
_cell.angle_gamma   90.00
#
_symmetry.space_group_name_H-M   'P 1'
#
loop_
_entity.id
_entity.type
_entity.pdbx_description
1 polymer ?
#
loop_
_entity_poly.entity_id
_entity_poly.type
_entity_poly.pdbx_seq_one_letter_code
_entity_poly.pdbx_strand_id
1 'polypeptide(L)'
;MNDRTKAVLIAAGIGFAALLLPAIAAAPFKPDFSTETAGSEPKSLVPVVGIWRAETDAGKTVLAVDGRQWKEGQSSGGIADKARALYGERYAEFLDRVQAFAYYPYVVAKDVDTFTNGEISVRFQGLSGRIDQGAGILFNLKPNGDYLTIRANCLENNLVLWKFEKGRRSSVEWVRNTPTPTRQWHDLKVRISGAKIEGYLDGKLYLHHTWSEPISGKIGLWSKADSYMHFDQFAAVPGE
;
A
#
# COMPACT_ATOMS: atom_id res chain seq x y z
N MET A 1 -7.32 58.37 61.86
CA MET A 1 -6.77 58.72 60.55
C MET A 1 -6.16 57.43 60.01
N ASN A 2 -6.89 56.78 59.12
CA ASN A 2 -6.47 55.46 58.49
C ASN A 2 -6.16 55.69 57.05
N ASP A 3 -4.90 55.55 56.74
CA ASP A 3 -4.45 55.53 55.35
C ASP A 3 -4.38 54.05 54.85
N ARG A 4 -5.24 53.71 53.93
CA ARG A 4 -5.25 52.40 53.22
C ARG A 4 -4.56 52.56 51.90
N THR A 5 -3.33 52.09 51.82
CA THR A 5 -2.60 51.98 50.60
C THR A 5 -3.17 50.82 49.76
N LYS A 6 -3.72 51.11 48.57
CA LYS A 6 -4.18 50.13 47.61
C LYS A 6 -2.97 49.69 46.76
N ALA A 7 -2.58 48.42 46.87
CA ALA A 7 -1.63 47.81 45.96
C ALA A 7 -2.35 47.43 44.66
N VAL A 8 -1.88 47.94 43.53
CA VAL A 8 -2.32 47.56 42.18
C VAL A 8 -1.40 46.42 41.69
N LEU A 9 -1.97 45.21 41.56
CA LEU A 9 -1.30 44.08 40.91
C LEU A 9 -1.42 44.25 39.38
N ILE A 10 -0.31 44.49 38.71
CA ILE A 10 -0.21 44.41 37.24
C ILE A 10 0.11 42.97 36.90
N ALA A 11 -0.85 42.23 36.34
CA ALA A 11 -0.63 40.93 35.77
C ALA A 11 -0.03 41.06 34.36
N ALA A 12 1.24 40.77 34.21
CA ALA A 12 1.91 40.67 32.90
C ALA A 12 1.49 39.33 32.24
N GLY A 13 0.59 39.39 31.27
CA GLY A 13 0.25 38.25 30.41
C GLY A 13 1.40 37.96 29.42
N ILE A 14 2.11 36.86 29.61
CA ILE A 14 3.06 36.34 28.64
C ILE A 14 2.24 35.60 27.56
N GLY A 15 2.04 36.27 26.42
CA GLY A 15 1.45 35.64 25.23
C GLY A 15 2.43 34.67 24.61
N PHE A 16 2.16 33.40 24.71
CA PHE A 16 2.86 32.37 23.90
C PHE A 16 2.37 32.46 22.45
N ALA A 17 3.15 33.06 21.57
CA ALA A 17 2.95 32.96 20.15
C ALA A 17 3.42 31.55 19.70
N ALA A 18 2.47 30.65 19.46
CA ALA A 18 2.76 29.37 18.83
C ALA A 18 3.21 29.64 17.39
N LEU A 19 4.51 29.46 17.12
CA LEU A 19 5.04 29.41 15.78
C LEU A 19 4.48 28.16 15.08
N LEU A 20 3.49 28.33 14.23
CA LEU A 20 3.04 27.32 13.28
C LEU A 20 4.16 27.13 12.25
N LEU A 21 5.03 26.14 12.45
CA LEU A 21 5.93 25.67 11.41
C LEU A 21 5.09 25.10 10.27
N PRO A 22 5.36 25.49 9.00
CA PRO A 22 4.66 24.88 7.88
C PRO A 22 4.95 23.38 7.88
N ALA A 23 3.90 22.56 7.77
CA ALA A 23 4.03 21.13 7.60
C ALA A 23 4.79 20.89 6.28
N ILE A 24 5.98 20.33 6.34
CA ILE A 24 6.72 19.91 5.15
C ILE A 24 5.91 18.75 4.55
N ALA A 25 5.36 18.96 3.34
CA ALA A 25 4.68 17.90 2.62
C ALA A 25 5.65 16.73 2.41
N ALA A 26 5.21 15.51 2.69
CA ALA A 26 6.02 14.32 2.49
C ALA A 26 6.42 14.20 1.01
N ALA A 27 7.68 13.84 0.74
CA ALA A 27 8.15 13.67 -0.63
C ALA A 27 7.43 12.51 -1.33
N PRO A 28 7.16 12.62 -2.65
CA PRO A 28 6.61 11.51 -3.43
C PRO A 28 7.55 10.29 -3.40
N PHE A 29 6.99 9.10 -3.22
CA PHE A 29 7.69 7.84 -3.39
C PHE A 29 7.48 7.35 -4.83
N LYS A 30 8.56 7.27 -5.60
CA LYS A 30 8.53 6.85 -7.02
C LYS A 30 9.76 5.99 -7.31
N PRO A 31 9.72 4.69 -6.99
CA PRO A 31 10.84 3.80 -7.27
C PRO A 31 11.06 3.67 -8.79
N ASP A 32 12.32 3.75 -9.19
CA ASP A 32 12.72 3.52 -10.57
C ASP A 32 13.19 2.08 -10.75
N PHE A 33 12.31 1.23 -11.25
CA PHE A 33 12.62 -0.17 -11.49
C PHE A 33 13.67 -0.37 -12.61
N SER A 34 13.91 0.62 -13.46
CA SER A 34 14.94 0.52 -14.51
C SER A 34 16.36 0.40 -13.95
N THR A 35 16.57 0.83 -12.70
CA THR A 35 17.86 0.74 -11.98
C THR A 35 18.06 -0.57 -11.23
N GLU A 36 17.04 -1.44 -11.21
CA GLU A 36 17.10 -2.73 -10.53
C GLU A 36 17.84 -3.78 -11.38
N THR A 37 18.45 -4.75 -10.71
CA THR A 37 19.11 -5.86 -11.38
C THR A 37 18.10 -6.97 -11.67
N ALA A 38 17.95 -7.36 -12.92
CA ALA A 38 17.08 -8.47 -13.30
C ALA A 38 17.39 -9.75 -12.51
N GLY A 39 16.38 -10.42 -11.99
CA GLY A 39 16.47 -11.60 -11.14
C GLY A 39 16.61 -11.31 -9.64
N SER A 40 16.92 -10.07 -9.22
CA SER A 40 17.04 -9.70 -7.80
C SER A 40 15.72 -9.24 -7.19
N GLU A 41 15.61 -9.30 -5.86
CA GLU A 41 14.54 -8.62 -5.11
C GLU A 41 14.68 -7.09 -5.30
N PRO A 42 13.56 -6.34 -5.34
CA PRO A 42 13.60 -4.89 -5.51
C PRO A 42 14.23 -4.21 -4.29
N LYS A 43 15.07 -3.18 -4.51
CA LYS A 43 15.78 -2.47 -3.42
C LYS A 43 14.88 -1.52 -2.64
N SER A 44 13.91 -0.91 -3.32
CA SER A 44 12.98 0.08 -2.75
C SER A 44 11.74 -0.53 -2.08
N LEU A 45 11.53 -1.83 -2.26
CA LEU A 45 10.39 -2.57 -1.74
C LEU A 45 10.86 -3.80 -0.95
N VAL A 46 10.07 -4.20 0.06
CA VAL A 46 10.31 -5.40 0.85
C VAL A 46 9.30 -6.47 0.46
N PRO A 47 9.69 -7.55 -0.24
CA PRO A 47 8.82 -8.69 -0.50
C PRO A 47 8.49 -9.43 0.80
N VAL A 48 7.28 -9.23 1.35
CA VAL A 48 6.87 -9.89 2.60
C VAL A 48 6.35 -11.28 2.35
N VAL A 49 5.46 -11.43 1.37
CA VAL A 49 4.87 -12.71 0.97
C VAL A 49 5.03 -12.91 -0.53
N GLY A 50 5.38 -14.13 -0.94
CA GLY A 50 5.53 -14.50 -2.34
C GLY A 50 6.90 -14.15 -2.92
N ILE A 51 7.05 -14.39 -4.22
CA ILE A 51 8.29 -14.16 -4.98
C ILE A 51 8.12 -12.90 -5.80
N TRP A 52 8.87 -11.87 -5.45
CA TRP A 52 8.92 -10.59 -6.15
C TRP A 52 10.34 -10.31 -6.60
N ARG A 53 10.53 -9.97 -7.86
CA ARG A 53 11.84 -9.69 -8.42
C ARG A 53 11.76 -8.71 -9.59
N ALA A 54 12.87 -8.06 -9.87
CA ALA A 54 13.02 -7.32 -11.12
C ALA A 54 13.14 -8.29 -12.28
N GLU A 55 12.44 -8.03 -13.38
CA GLU A 55 12.52 -8.83 -14.62
C GLU A 55 12.66 -7.92 -15.84
N THR A 56 13.17 -8.45 -16.94
CA THR A 56 13.24 -7.71 -18.20
C THR A 56 11.99 -7.99 -19.04
N ASP A 57 11.26 -6.94 -19.39
CA ASP A 57 10.13 -6.95 -20.31
C ASP A 57 10.38 -5.98 -21.47
N ALA A 58 10.41 -6.48 -22.70
CA ALA A 58 10.64 -5.70 -23.92
C ALA A 58 11.82 -4.70 -23.81
N GLY A 59 12.93 -5.13 -23.16
CA GLY A 59 14.13 -4.31 -22.99
C GLY A 59 14.08 -3.30 -21.83
N LYS A 60 13.02 -3.30 -21.04
CA LYS A 60 12.89 -2.50 -19.80
C LYS A 60 12.90 -3.42 -18.58
N THR A 61 13.42 -2.93 -17.46
CA THR A 61 13.28 -3.62 -16.18
C THR A 61 11.98 -3.20 -15.53
N VAL A 62 11.18 -4.19 -15.12
CA VAL A 62 9.90 -4.05 -14.44
C VAL A 62 9.91 -4.89 -13.15
N LEU A 63 9.00 -4.64 -12.24
CA LEU A 63 8.80 -5.51 -11.09
C LEU A 63 7.84 -6.64 -11.47
N ALA A 64 8.19 -7.88 -11.11
CA ALA A 64 7.34 -9.04 -11.32
C ALA A 64 6.97 -9.72 -10.02
N VAL A 65 5.73 -10.23 -9.94
CA VAL A 65 5.34 -11.26 -9.00
C VAL A 65 5.13 -12.57 -9.74
N ASP A 66 5.78 -13.62 -9.28
CA ASP A 66 5.74 -14.95 -9.92
C ASP A 66 5.08 -15.97 -9.00
N GLY A 67 3.79 -16.17 -9.20
CA GLY A 67 2.99 -17.19 -8.51
C GLY A 67 2.90 -18.52 -9.24
N ARG A 68 3.55 -18.72 -10.39
CA ARG A 68 3.40 -19.93 -11.23
C ARG A 68 3.76 -21.24 -10.53
N GLN A 69 4.65 -21.16 -9.54
CA GLN A 69 5.04 -22.31 -8.72
C GLN A 69 4.25 -22.44 -7.42
N TRP A 70 3.26 -21.58 -7.22
CA TRP A 70 2.45 -21.62 -6.01
C TRP A 70 1.72 -22.97 -5.85
N LYS A 71 1.71 -23.47 -4.61
CA LYS A 71 0.98 -24.67 -4.21
C LYS A 71 0.06 -24.32 -3.03
N GLU A 72 -1.08 -24.97 -2.98
CA GLU A 72 -2.01 -24.81 -1.85
C GLU A 72 -1.33 -25.15 -0.51
N GLY A 73 -1.53 -24.31 0.49
CA GLY A 73 -0.89 -24.44 1.80
C GLY A 73 0.56 -23.99 1.88
N GLN A 74 1.17 -23.55 0.77
CA GLN A 74 2.55 -23.04 0.77
C GLN A 74 2.64 -21.73 1.56
N SER A 75 3.59 -21.66 2.49
CA SER A 75 3.95 -20.44 3.22
C SER A 75 5.22 -19.79 2.65
N SER A 76 5.36 -18.48 2.84
CA SER A 76 6.59 -17.75 2.54
C SER A 76 7.58 -17.88 3.69
N GLY A 77 8.87 -18.06 3.35
CA GLY A 77 9.97 -18.04 4.32
C GLY A 77 10.46 -16.62 4.62
N GLY A 78 11.28 -16.48 5.67
CA GLY A 78 11.99 -15.22 6.01
C GLY A 78 11.10 -14.07 6.47
N ILE A 79 9.84 -14.31 6.82
CA ILE A 79 8.88 -13.25 7.19
C ILE A 79 9.32 -12.48 8.43
N ALA A 80 9.98 -13.14 9.40
CA ALA A 80 10.45 -12.48 10.62
C ALA A 80 11.48 -11.37 10.32
N ASP A 81 12.43 -11.62 9.43
CA ASP A 81 13.45 -10.63 9.06
C ASP A 81 12.83 -9.49 8.25
N LYS A 82 11.90 -9.82 7.35
CA LYS A 82 11.15 -8.83 6.57
C LYS A 82 10.24 -7.96 7.45
N ALA A 83 9.57 -8.56 8.43
CA ALA A 83 8.75 -7.85 9.42
C ALA A 83 9.62 -6.90 10.27
N ARG A 84 10.81 -7.36 10.69
CA ARG A 84 11.77 -6.52 11.45
C ARG A 84 12.27 -5.35 10.61
N ALA A 85 12.53 -5.55 9.32
CA ALA A 85 12.93 -4.47 8.41
C ALA A 85 11.84 -3.40 8.24
N LEU A 86 10.55 -3.77 8.35
CA LEU A 86 9.42 -2.85 8.18
C LEU A 86 8.99 -2.16 9.50
N TYR A 87 9.06 -2.87 10.63
CA TYR A 87 8.44 -2.45 11.88
C TYR A 87 9.41 -2.39 13.08
N GLY A 88 10.70 -2.68 12.88
CA GLY A 88 11.70 -2.69 13.97
C GLY A 88 11.25 -3.59 15.12
N GLU A 89 11.27 -3.07 16.35
CA GLU A 89 10.90 -3.83 17.56
C GLU A 89 9.43 -4.28 17.62
N ARG A 90 8.56 -3.67 16.79
CA ARG A 90 7.15 -4.05 16.68
C ARG A 90 6.89 -5.23 15.73
N TYR A 91 7.95 -5.86 15.21
CA TYR A 91 7.83 -6.96 14.25
C TYR A 91 7.04 -8.17 14.79
N ALA A 92 7.09 -8.42 16.10
CA ALA A 92 6.36 -9.52 16.71
C ALA A 92 4.83 -9.31 16.61
N GLU A 93 4.35 -8.08 16.83
CA GLU A 93 2.93 -7.72 16.69
C GLU A 93 2.43 -8.01 15.26
N PHE A 94 3.26 -7.71 14.25
CA PHE A 94 2.95 -8.00 12.86
C PHE A 94 2.92 -9.51 12.57
N LEU A 95 3.88 -10.29 13.12
CA LEU A 95 3.96 -11.74 12.91
C LEU A 95 2.75 -12.48 13.45
N ASP A 96 2.14 -12.01 14.53
CA ASP A 96 0.96 -12.64 15.13
C ASP A 96 -0.25 -12.68 14.19
N ARG A 97 -0.31 -11.79 13.22
CA ARG A 97 -1.47 -11.59 12.37
C ARG A 97 -1.21 -11.73 10.87
N VAL A 98 0.06 -11.72 10.45
CA VAL A 98 0.38 -11.82 9.03
C VAL A 98 -0.02 -13.18 8.48
N GLN A 99 -0.73 -13.18 7.37
CA GLN A 99 -0.97 -14.39 6.60
C GLN A 99 0.25 -14.69 5.72
N ALA A 100 1.09 -15.57 6.21
CA ALA A 100 2.31 -15.99 5.53
C ALA A 100 2.06 -16.95 4.34
N PHE A 101 0.81 -17.20 3.99
CA PHE A 101 0.49 -18.05 2.85
C PHE A 101 0.82 -17.33 1.55
N ALA A 102 1.63 -17.97 0.72
CA ALA A 102 1.98 -17.47 -0.61
C ALA A 102 0.77 -17.26 -1.56
N TYR A 103 -0.42 -17.60 -1.10
CA TYR A 103 -1.69 -17.35 -1.78
C TYR A 103 -2.01 -15.86 -1.94
N TYR A 104 -1.50 -15.02 -1.04
CA TYR A 104 -1.68 -13.56 -1.10
C TYR A 104 -0.31 -12.86 -1.09
N PRO A 105 0.45 -12.95 -2.21
CA PRO A 105 1.75 -12.30 -2.28
C PRO A 105 1.60 -10.79 -2.20
N TYR A 106 2.51 -10.15 -1.43
CA TYR A 106 2.60 -8.69 -1.39
C TYR A 106 4.00 -8.21 -1.06
N VAL A 107 4.28 -7.00 -1.51
CA VAL A 107 5.53 -6.27 -1.32
C VAL A 107 5.21 -4.87 -0.78
N VAL A 108 6.04 -4.36 0.13
CA VAL A 108 5.78 -3.13 0.89
C VAL A 108 6.85 -2.08 0.59
N ALA A 109 6.45 -0.84 0.39
CA ALA A 109 7.36 0.29 0.21
C ALA A 109 8.26 0.48 1.45
N LYS A 110 9.60 0.47 1.24
CA LYS A 110 10.57 0.47 2.32
C LYS A 110 10.61 1.81 3.05
N ASP A 111 10.59 2.91 2.30
CA ASP A 111 10.83 4.26 2.79
C ASP A 111 9.53 5.07 2.98
N VAL A 112 8.38 4.38 3.02
CA VAL A 112 7.07 4.98 3.34
C VAL A 112 6.57 4.41 4.65
N ASP A 113 6.79 5.15 5.74
CA ASP A 113 6.33 4.71 7.06
C ASP A 113 4.82 4.80 7.21
N THR A 114 4.25 5.90 6.73
CA THR A 114 2.81 6.14 6.81
C THR A 114 2.33 6.95 5.63
N PHE A 115 1.29 6.49 4.96
CA PHE A 115 0.56 7.21 3.93
C PHE A 115 -0.88 7.45 4.40
N THR A 116 -1.34 8.70 4.34
CA THR A 116 -2.65 9.12 4.89
C THR A 116 -3.57 9.73 3.84
N ASN A 117 -3.02 10.56 2.96
CA ASN A 117 -3.76 11.27 1.91
C ASN A 117 -2.94 11.30 0.62
N GLY A 118 -3.63 11.39 -0.52
CA GLY A 118 -3.00 11.52 -1.82
C GLY A 118 -3.36 10.40 -2.79
N GLU A 119 -2.50 10.16 -3.76
CA GLU A 119 -2.70 9.16 -4.81
C GLU A 119 -1.61 8.10 -4.77
N ILE A 120 -2.02 6.83 -4.91
CA ILE A 120 -1.14 5.68 -5.11
C ILE A 120 -1.50 5.09 -6.46
N SER A 121 -0.53 4.92 -7.34
CA SER A 121 -0.76 4.41 -8.69
C SER A 121 0.28 3.39 -9.11
N VAL A 122 -0.10 2.51 -10.02
CA VAL A 122 0.80 1.53 -10.63
C VAL A 122 0.27 1.13 -12.00
N ARG A 123 1.16 0.91 -12.96
CA ARG A 123 0.84 0.18 -14.18
C ARG A 123 1.06 -1.30 -13.96
N PHE A 124 0.16 -2.14 -14.46
CA PHE A 124 0.27 -3.59 -14.34
C PHE A 124 -0.11 -4.30 -15.64
N GLN A 125 0.41 -5.51 -15.81
CA GLN A 125 0.07 -6.40 -16.91
C GLN A 125 -0.05 -7.83 -16.40
N GLY A 126 -1.18 -8.49 -16.66
CA GLY A 126 -1.36 -9.91 -16.40
C GLY A 126 -0.72 -10.74 -17.50
N LEU A 127 0.21 -11.62 -17.16
CA LEU A 127 0.93 -12.47 -18.14
C LEU A 127 0.37 -13.87 -18.19
N SER A 128 0.18 -14.48 -17.03
CA SER A 128 -0.41 -15.82 -16.89
C SER A 128 -0.94 -16.04 -15.47
N GLY A 129 -1.68 -17.11 -15.30
CA GLY A 129 -2.34 -17.56 -14.09
C GLY A 129 -3.65 -18.23 -14.50
N ARG A 130 -3.89 -19.43 -14.00
CA ARG A 130 -5.12 -20.19 -14.28
C ARG A 130 -6.18 -19.93 -13.21
N ILE A 131 -5.74 -19.79 -11.97
CA ILE A 131 -6.63 -19.54 -10.81
C ILE A 131 -6.90 -18.06 -10.70
N ASP A 132 -5.86 -17.23 -10.89
CA ASP A 132 -5.97 -15.79 -10.76
C ASP A 132 -4.99 -15.04 -11.69
N GLN A 133 -5.33 -13.82 -12.05
CA GLN A 133 -4.43 -12.81 -12.65
C GLN A 133 -4.76 -11.47 -12.02
N GLY A 134 -4.41 -11.35 -10.73
CA GLY A 134 -4.77 -10.22 -9.89
C GLY A 134 -3.60 -9.27 -9.63
N ALA A 135 -3.81 -7.98 -9.91
CA ALA A 135 -2.92 -6.90 -9.51
C ALA A 135 -3.61 -5.97 -8.53
N GLY A 136 -2.94 -5.62 -7.44
CA GLY A 136 -3.51 -4.76 -6.42
C GLY A 136 -2.53 -3.73 -5.88
N ILE A 137 -3.09 -2.62 -5.40
CA ILE A 137 -2.41 -1.65 -4.55
C ILE A 137 -2.79 -1.99 -3.11
N LEU A 138 -1.79 -2.29 -2.28
CA LEU A 138 -1.92 -2.48 -0.85
C LEU A 138 -1.75 -1.14 -0.14
N PHE A 139 -2.62 -0.84 0.80
CA PHE A 139 -2.55 0.39 1.60
C PHE A 139 -3.13 0.17 3.00
N ASN A 140 -2.95 1.15 3.89
CA ASN A 140 -3.39 1.05 5.29
C ASN A 140 -2.81 -0.16 6.04
N LEU A 141 -1.60 -0.64 5.65
CA LEU A 141 -0.98 -1.75 6.34
C LEU A 141 -0.53 -1.32 7.73
N LYS A 142 -1.11 -1.97 8.72
CA LYS A 142 -0.89 -1.71 10.15
C LYS A 142 0.20 -2.61 10.72
N PRO A 143 0.84 -2.23 11.83
CA PRO A 143 1.80 -3.08 12.52
C PRO A 143 1.23 -4.43 13.01
N ASN A 144 -0.09 -4.53 13.17
CA ASN A 144 -0.78 -5.78 13.50
C ASN A 144 -1.07 -6.67 12.30
N GLY A 145 -0.62 -6.30 11.09
CA GLY A 145 -0.80 -7.08 9.86
C GLY A 145 -2.14 -6.88 9.15
N ASP A 146 -3.03 -6.01 9.66
CA ASP A 146 -4.28 -5.67 8.98
C ASP A 146 -4.02 -4.67 7.85
N TYR A 147 -4.72 -4.83 6.72
CA TYR A 147 -4.55 -3.92 5.56
C TYR A 147 -5.77 -3.90 4.64
N LEU A 148 -5.77 -2.94 3.74
CA LEU A 148 -6.70 -2.82 2.63
C LEU A 148 -5.96 -3.03 1.30
N THR A 149 -6.68 -3.54 0.28
CA THR A 149 -6.18 -3.57 -1.09
C THR A 149 -7.30 -3.35 -2.10
N ILE A 150 -7.05 -2.50 -3.10
CA ILE A 150 -7.86 -2.47 -4.32
C ILE A 150 -7.18 -3.37 -5.34
N ARG A 151 -7.91 -4.34 -5.87
CA ARG A 151 -7.41 -5.35 -6.80
C ARG A 151 -8.24 -5.39 -8.07
N ALA A 152 -7.60 -5.23 -9.23
CA ALA A 152 -8.11 -5.58 -10.55
C ALA A 152 -7.77 -7.04 -10.89
N ASN A 153 -8.61 -7.73 -11.65
CA ASN A 153 -8.39 -9.12 -12.06
C ASN A 153 -8.69 -9.33 -13.53
N CYS A 154 -7.66 -9.75 -14.27
CA CYS A 154 -7.76 -9.96 -15.72
C CYS A 154 -8.66 -11.13 -16.13
N LEU A 155 -8.82 -12.16 -15.27
CA LEU A 155 -9.69 -13.31 -15.57
C LEU A 155 -11.17 -13.04 -15.24
N GLU A 156 -11.41 -12.22 -14.21
CA GLU A 156 -12.75 -11.99 -13.67
C GLU A 156 -13.38 -10.68 -14.13
N ASN A 157 -12.60 -9.79 -14.75
CA ASN A 157 -13.03 -8.43 -15.16
C ASN A 157 -13.75 -7.70 -14.03
N ASN A 158 -13.11 -7.62 -12.86
CA ASN A 158 -13.64 -6.94 -11.69
C ASN A 158 -12.58 -6.10 -10.97
N LEU A 159 -13.06 -5.07 -10.25
CA LEU A 159 -12.28 -4.26 -9.33
C LEU A 159 -12.90 -4.41 -7.94
N VAL A 160 -12.11 -4.79 -6.96
CA VAL A 160 -12.62 -5.11 -5.63
C VAL A 160 -11.77 -4.42 -4.56
N LEU A 161 -12.44 -3.74 -3.62
CA LEU A 161 -11.83 -3.33 -2.36
C LEU A 161 -11.94 -4.49 -1.38
N TRP A 162 -10.79 -5.01 -0.97
CA TRP A 162 -10.67 -6.07 0.03
C TRP A 162 -10.15 -5.50 1.33
N LYS A 163 -10.60 -6.07 2.45
CA LYS A 163 -9.94 -5.94 3.75
C LYS A 163 -9.34 -7.26 4.19
N PHE A 164 -8.17 -7.16 4.80
CA PHE A 164 -7.54 -8.23 5.56
C PHE A 164 -7.51 -7.80 7.01
N GLU A 165 -8.20 -8.51 7.85
CA GLU A 165 -8.36 -8.21 9.27
C GLU A 165 -8.22 -9.50 10.07
N LYS A 166 -7.32 -9.49 11.05
CA LYS A 166 -7.02 -10.68 11.88
C LYS A 166 -6.70 -11.91 11.03
N GLY A 167 -5.95 -11.72 9.95
CA GLY A 167 -5.58 -12.76 9.03
C GLY A 167 -6.70 -13.30 8.12
N ARG A 168 -7.86 -12.66 8.07
CA ARG A 168 -9.00 -13.06 7.23
C ARG A 168 -9.31 -12.01 6.18
N ARG A 169 -9.53 -12.48 4.94
CA ARG A 169 -9.95 -11.62 3.83
C ARG A 169 -11.48 -11.55 3.75
N SER A 170 -12.01 -10.36 3.53
CA SER A 170 -13.41 -10.14 3.16
C SER A 170 -13.52 -8.99 2.14
N SER A 171 -14.52 -9.08 1.24
CA SER A 171 -14.81 -7.98 0.31
C SER A 171 -15.54 -6.85 1.04
N VAL A 172 -15.13 -5.63 0.74
CA VAL A 172 -15.78 -4.40 1.20
C VAL A 172 -16.72 -3.88 0.12
N GLU A 173 -16.20 -3.76 -1.11
CA GLU A 173 -16.95 -3.30 -2.27
C GLU A 173 -16.50 -4.07 -3.51
N TRP A 174 -17.45 -4.48 -4.35
CA TRP A 174 -17.21 -5.31 -5.51
C TRP A 174 -17.82 -4.70 -6.76
N VAL A 175 -16.98 -4.27 -7.69
CA VAL A 175 -17.39 -3.72 -8.97
C VAL A 175 -17.14 -4.74 -10.08
N ARG A 176 -18.18 -5.09 -10.83
CA ARG A 176 -18.13 -6.03 -11.96
C ARG A 176 -18.03 -5.28 -13.29
N ASN A 177 -17.69 -6.00 -14.35
CA ASN A 177 -17.60 -5.44 -15.70
C ASN A 177 -16.59 -4.30 -15.81
N THR A 178 -15.42 -4.51 -15.22
CA THR A 178 -14.24 -3.66 -15.37
C THR A 178 -13.25 -4.35 -16.31
N PRO A 179 -13.32 -4.14 -17.63
CA PRO A 179 -12.50 -4.86 -18.59
C PRO A 179 -11.02 -4.69 -18.28
N THR A 180 -10.32 -5.81 -18.15
CA THR A 180 -8.91 -5.84 -17.81
C THR A 180 -8.24 -6.96 -18.62
N PRO A 181 -8.14 -6.83 -19.97
CA PRO A 181 -7.59 -7.85 -20.83
C PRO A 181 -6.18 -8.27 -20.40
N THR A 182 -5.93 -9.58 -20.39
CA THR A 182 -4.60 -10.14 -20.14
C THR A 182 -3.61 -9.71 -21.23
N ARG A 183 -2.32 -9.63 -20.91
CA ARG A 183 -1.22 -9.20 -21.80
C ARG A 183 -1.36 -7.76 -22.34
N GLN A 184 -2.11 -6.93 -21.66
CA GLN A 184 -2.19 -5.49 -21.89
C GLN A 184 -1.80 -4.76 -20.62
N TRP A 185 -1.17 -3.59 -20.78
CA TRP A 185 -0.87 -2.71 -19.67
C TRP A 185 -2.09 -1.92 -19.26
N HIS A 186 -2.36 -1.90 -17.96
CA HIS A 186 -3.46 -1.17 -17.33
C HIS A 186 -2.95 -0.23 -16.26
N ASP A 187 -3.66 0.85 -16.01
CA ASP A 187 -3.35 1.81 -14.95
C ASP A 187 -4.32 1.62 -13.77
N LEU A 188 -3.80 1.18 -12.62
CA LEU A 188 -4.56 1.10 -11.37
C LEU A 188 -4.17 2.27 -10.46
N LYS A 189 -5.18 2.95 -9.89
CA LYS A 189 -4.96 4.07 -8.97
C LYS A 189 -5.94 4.04 -7.81
N VAL A 190 -5.44 4.40 -6.64
CA VAL A 190 -6.21 4.69 -5.42
C VAL A 190 -5.99 6.14 -5.02
N ARG A 191 -7.06 6.91 -4.85
CA ARG A 191 -7.02 8.22 -4.20
C ARG A 191 -7.58 8.09 -2.79
N ILE A 192 -6.86 8.66 -1.83
CA ILE A 192 -7.20 8.65 -0.41
C ILE A 192 -7.35 10.11 0.06
N SER A 193 -8.47 10.40 0.74
CA SER A 193 -8.72 11.69 1.38
C SER A 193 -9.38 11.45 2.73
N GLY A 194 -8.57 11.40 3.80
CA GLY A 194 -9.01 10.99 5.12
C GLY A 194 -9.52 9.55 5.12
N ALA A 195 -10.82 9.36 5.34
CA ALA A 195 -11.48 8.05 5.29
C ALA A 195 -12.04 7.69 3.90
N LYS A 196 -12.02 8.63 2.93
CA LYS A 196 -12.55 8.40 1.59
C LYS A 196 -11.53 7.67 0.73
N ILE A 197 -11.99 6.64 0.03
CA ILE A 197 -11.19 5.78 -0.86
C ILE A 197 -11.87 5.77 -2.22
N GLU A 198 -11.14 6.16 -3.25
CA GLU A 198 -11.58 6.08 -4.64
C GLU A 198 -10.65 5.16 -5.42
N GLY A 199 -11.22 4.24 -6.21
CA GLY A 199 -10.49 3.30 -7.05
C GLY A 199 -10.71 3.54 -8.52
N TYR A 200 -9.61 3.70 -9.25
CA TYR A 200 -9.62 3.98 -10.69
C TYR A 200 -8.92 2.85 -11.45
N LEU A 201 -9.47 2.48 -12.58
CA LEU A 201 -8.85 1.59 -13.56
C LEU A 201 -8.89 2.28 -14.92
N ASP A 202 -7.72 2.38 -15.58
CA ASP A 202 -7.53 3.04 -16.88
C ASP A 202 -8.15 4.45 -16.93
N GLY A 203 -7.91 5.22 -15.87
CA GLY A 203 -8.40 6.60 -15.72
C GLY A 203 -9.85 6.75 -15.30
N LYS A 204 -10.65 5.66 -15.31
CA LYS A 204 -12.07 5.70 -14.95
C LYS A 204 -12.27 5.37 -13.47
N LEU A 205 -13.07 6.20 -12.77
CA LEU A 205 -13.53 5.92 -11.41
C LEU A 205 -14.55 4.77 -11.43
N TYR A 206 -14.25 3.70 -10.72
CA TYR A 206 -15.12 2.54 -10.58
C TYR A 206 -15.58 2.29 -9.15
N LEU A 207 -14.79 2.68 -8.16
CA LEU A 207 -15.03 2.37 -6.77
C LEU A 207 -14.92 3.65 -5.94
N HIS A 208 -15.92 3.87 -5.06
CA HIS A 208 -15.95 4.97 -4.12
C HIS A 208 -16.48 4.47 -2.77
N HIS A 209 -15.64 4.50 -1.73
CA HIS A 209 -15.96 3.96 -0.41
C HIS A 209 -15.53 4.94 0.70
N THR A 210 -16.28 4.97 1.79
CA THR A 210 -15.87 5.67 3.01
C THR A 210 -15.58 4.64 4.09
N TRP A 211 -14.31 4.56 4.49
CA TRP A 211 -13.86 3.67 5.56
C TRP A 211 -14.33 4.18 6.94
N SER A 212 -14.31 3.32 7.94
CA SER A 212 -14.78 3.67 9.30
C SER A 212 -13.90 4.69 10.03
N GLU A 213 -12.65 4.82 9.60
CA GLU A 213 -11.64 5.72 10.18
C GLU A 213 -10.69 6.26 9.11
N PRO A 214 -9.95 7.34 9.35
CA PRO A 214 -8.96 7.85 8.41
C PRO A 214 -7.91 6.78 8.08
N ILE A 215 -7.53 6.72 6.80
CA ILE A 215 -6.47 5.83 6.32
C ILE A 215 -5.13 6.30 6.87
N SER A 216 -4.36 5.37 7.43
CA SER A 216 -3.01 5.64 7.94
C SER A 216 -2.22 4.34 8.06
N GLY A 217 -1.24 4.12 7.21
CA GLY A 217 -0.41 2.91 7.24
C GLY A 217 0.57 2.83 6.09
N LYS A 218 1.32 1.73 6.05
CA LYS A 218 2.26 1.47 4.95
C LYS A 218 1.49 1.12 3.67
N ILE A 219 2.21 1.23 2.54
CA ILE A 219 1.70 0.99 1.20
C ILE A 219 2.55 -0.04 0.46
N GLY A 220 1.99 -0.62 -0.61
CA GLY A 220 2.71 -1.59 -1.41
C GLY A 220 1.90 -2.11 -2.59
N LEU A 221 2.34 -3.24 -3.13
CA LEU A 221 1.67 -3.96 -4.20
C LEU A 221 1.24 -5.34 -3.73
N TRP A 222 0.20 -5.87 -4.37
CA TRP A 222 -0.46 -7.09 -3.96
C TRP A 222 -0.82 -7.96 -5.18
N SER A 223 -0.86 -9.27 -4.97
CA SER A 223 -1.31 -10.20 -6.00
C SER A 223 -1.99 -11.43 -5.36
N LYS A 224 -2.32 -12.44 -6.15
CA LYS A 224 -3.05 -13.61 -5.67
C LYS A 224 -2.67 -14.90 -6.40
N ALA A 225 -2.53 -15.99 -5.64
CA ALA A 225 -2.37 -17.37 -6.10
C ALA A 225 -1.26 -17.55 -7.14
N ASP A 226 -1.62 -18.14 -8.28
CA ASP A 226 -0.73 -18.47 -9.39
C ASP A 226 -0.55 -17.32 -10.40
N SER A 227 -0.92 -16.10 -10.01
CA SER A 227 -0.74 -14.92 -10.86
C SER A 227 0.72 -14.70 -11.22
N TYR A 228 0.99 -14.51 -12.51
CA TYR A 228 2.25 -13.97 -13.00
C TYR A 228 1.95 -12.59 -13.59
N MET A 229 2.42 -11.55 -12.89
CA MET A 229 2.08 -10.16 -13.19
C MET A 229 3.35 -9.34 -13.30
N HIS A 230 3.37 -8.39 -14.23
CA HIS A 230 4.32 -7.31 -14.27
C HIS A 230 3.73 -6.03 -13.68
N PHE A 231 4.58 -5.24 -13.03
CA PHE A 231 4.26 -3.92 -12.47
C PHE A 231 5.33 -2.91 -12.89
N ASP A 232 4.89 -1.71 -13.24
CA ASP A 232 5.76 -0.59 -13.62
C ASP A 232 5.18 0.73 -13.08
N GLN A 233 5.98 1.77 -13.02
CA GLN A 233 5.56 3.13 -12.64
C GLN A 233 4.79 3.19 -11.31
N PHE A 234 5.19 2.39 -10.32
CA PHE A 234 4.63 2.49 -8.99
C PHE A 234 4.95 3.87 -8.40
N ALA A 235 3.94 4.57 -7.93
CA ALA A 235 4.09 5.88 -7.33
C ALA A 235 3.10 6.09 -6.19
N ALA A 236 3.57 6.80 -5.15
CA ALA A 236 2.71 7.37 -4.12
C ALA A 236 3.01 8.85 -3.99
N VAL A 237 2.01 9.68 -4.25
CA VAL A 237 2.10 11.14 -4.22
C VAL A 237 1.21 11.65 -3.10
N PRO A 238 1.78 12.11 -1.97
CA PRO A 238 1.01 12.70 -0.90
C PRO A 238 0.17 13.89 -1.38
N GLY A 239 -1.08 13.98 -0.93
CA GLY A 239 -1.94 15.14 -1.11
C GLY A 239 -1.71 16.17 0.00
N GLU A 240 -2.17 17.39 -0.25
CA GLU A 240 -2.19 18.49 0.74
C GLU A 240 -3.22 18.21 1.85
#